data_79517517c9201d9c774a0b022e5c0541
#
_entry.id   79517517c9201d9c774a0b022e5c0541
#
_cell.length_a   1.000
_cell.length_b   1.000
_cell.length_c   1.000
_cell.angle_alpha   90.00
_cell.angle_beta   90.00
_cell.angle_gamma   90.00
#
_symmetry.space_group_name_H-M   'P 1'
#
loop_
_entity.id
_entity.type
_entity.pdbx_description
1 polymer ?
#
loop_
_entity_poly.entity_id
_entity_poly.type
_entity_poly.pdbx_seq_one_letter_code
_entity_poly.pdbx_strand_id
1 'polypeptide(L)'
;MSARVGINGFGRMGRLALRAAWQWPELAFTHVNELHGDAATAAHLLTFDSIHGRWSADVHGDEESLTIEGAAVSYSGAGEPGDVPWGEMGVEIVLECSGRFRTRESLEVYFQQGVRKVIVAAPVKEGALNLVVAVNDHLYEPQRHDLLTAASCTTNCLAPVVKVIHEGIGIVHGQITTLHDMTNTQTIVDAPHKDLRRARAANVSLIPTTTGSATAIGLIFPELEGKLNGLAVRVPLLNASLTDCVFEVSRPTTVEEVNDLLEAAADGPLAGILGYERRPLVSVDFKDDPRSGIVDAPSTMVTDGTQVKILAWYDNEWGYANRLVELARTVAWSLPGVQSAADSAGPADG
;
A
#
# COMPACT_ATOMS: atom_id res chain seq x y z
N MET A 1 2.23 -24.51 8.36
CA MET A 1 1.39 -24.49 7.15
C MET A 1 1.30 -23.05 6.68
N SER A 2 1.06 -22.80 5.39
CA SER A 2 0.86 -21.48 4.79
C SER A 2 -0.63 -21.16 4.68
N ALA A 3 -1.01 -19.89 4.82
CA ALA A 3 -2.37 -19.44 4.53
C ALA A 3 -2.62 -19.43 3.01
N ARG A 4 -3.77 -19.94 2.58
CA ARG A 4 -4.16 -19.94 1.17
C ARG A 4 -4.73 -18.58 0.77
N VAL A 5 -4.06 -17.90 -0.16
CA VAL A 5 -4.38 -16.54 -0.58
C VAL A 5 -4.98 -16.53 -1.98
N GLY A 6 -6.11 -15.85 -2.14
CA GLY A 6 -6.68 -15.50 -3.42
C GLY A 6 -6.50 -14.02 -3.73
N ILE A 7 -6.35 -13.66 -4.99
CA ILE A 7 -6.28 -12.25 -5.44
C ILE A 7 -7.48 -11.98 -6.34
N ASN A 8 -8.30 -11.00 -5.97
CA ASN A 8 -9.35 -10.47 -6.84
C ASN A 8 -8.90 -9.15 -7.46
N GLY A 9 -8.72 -9.12 -8.78
CA GLY A 9 -8.13 -8.03 -9.54
C GLY A 9 -6.62 -8.19 -9.70
N PHE A 10 -6.19 -8.63 -10.88
CA PHE A 10 -4.78 -8.87 -11.20
C PHE A 10 -4.16 -7.72 -12.02
N GLY A 11 -4.61 -6.51 -11.68
CA GLY A 11 -4.03 -5.25 -12.15
C GLY A 11 -2.64 -4.97 -11.55
N ARG A 12 -2.26 -3.70 -11.45
CA ARG A 12 -0.94 -3.30 -10.90
C ARG A 12 -0.72 -3.88 -9.51
N MET A 13 -1.64 -3.63 -8.57
CA MET A 13 -1.46 -4.02 -7.17
C MET A 13 -1.48 -5.53 -6.97
N GLY A 14 -2.39 -6.25 -7.64
CA GLY A 14 -2.45 -7.72 -7.52
C GLY A 14 -1.16 -8.40 -8.01
N ARG A 15 -0.63 -7.97 -9.18
CA ARG A 15 0.63 -8.53 -9.71
C ARG A 15 1.84 -8.20 -8.85
N LEU A 16 1.95 -6.96 -8.37
CA LEU A 16 3.09 -6.57 -7.54
C LEU A 16 3.04 -7.18 -6.14
N ALA A 17 1.85 -7.34 -5.56
CA ALA A 17 1.67 -8.08 -4.31
C ALA A 17 2.12 -9.54 -4.45
N LEU A 18 1.73 -10.20 -5.54
CA LEU A 18 2.19 -11.57 -5.81
C LEU A 18 3.70 -11.63 -5.99
N ARG A 19 4.30 -10.74 -6.79
CA ARG A 19 5.77 -10.70 -6.96
C ARG A 19 6.50 -10.48 -5.63
N ALA A 20 6.01 -9.57 -4.78
CA ALA A 20 6.64 -9.21 -3.52
C ALA A 20 6.66 -10.36 -2.52
N ALA A 21 5.65 -11.23 -2.53
CA ALA A 21 5.48 -12.27 -1.52
C ALA A 21 5.47 -13.70 -2.07
N TRP A 22 5.80 -13.91 -3.34
CA TRP A 22 5.77 -15.23 -3.95
C TRP A 22 6.59 -16.28 -3.19
N GLN A 23 7.74 -15.88 -2.66
CA GLN A 23 8.64 -16.77 -1.93
C GLN A 23 8.40 -16.78 -0.42
N TRP A 24 7.38 -16.11 0.10
CA TRP A 24 7.10 -16.08 1.53
C TRP A 24 6.41 -17.37 1.98
N PRO A 25 7.00 -18.13 2.89
CA PRO A 25 6.47 -19.44 3.27
C PRO A 25 5.13 -19.38 4.01
N GLU A 26 4.75 -18.24 4.53
CA GLU A 26 3.49 -18.05 5.25
C GLU A 26 2.28 -17.88 4.31
N LEU A 27 2.51 -17.49 3.05
CA LEU A 27 1.46 -17.19 2.07
C LEU A 27 1.55 -18.14 0.87
N ALA A 28 0.49 -18.87 0.58
CA ALA A 28 0.35 -19.67 -0.62
C ALA A 28 -0.69 -19.05 -1.56
N PHE A 29 -0.25 -18.41 -2.62
CA PHE A 29 -1.15 -17.88 -3.65
C PHE A 29 -1.74 -19.04 -4.45
N THR A 30 -3.06 -19.23 -4.37
CA THR A 30 -3.73 -20.41 -4.94
C THR A 30 -4.75 -20.07 -6.02
N HIS A 31 -5.24 -18.84 -6.06
CA HIS A 31 -6.21 -18.40 -7.06
C HIS A 31 -6.05 -16.93 -7.41
N VAL A 32 -6.25 -16.61 -8.68
CA VAL A 32 -6.33 -15.25 -9.22
C VAL A 32 -7.63 -15.10 -10.00
N ASN A 33 -8.40 -14.05 -9.71
CA ASN A 33 -9.52 -13.63 -10.54
C ASN A 33 -9.21 -12.29 -11.20
N GLU A 34 -9.36 -12.18 -12.53
CA GLU A 34 -9.20 -10.93 -13.28
C GLU A 34 -10.21 -10.89 -14.43
N LEU A 35 -11.02 -9.83 -14.44
CA LEU A 35 -12.09 -9.67 -15.43
C LEU A 35 -11.56 -9.51 -16.87
N HIS A 36 -10.40 -8.88 -17.01
CA HIS A 36 -9.87 -8.50 -18.31
C HIS A 36 -8.64 -9.32 -18.69
N GLY A 37 -8.75 -10.05 -19.78
CA GLY A 37 -7.68 -10.94 -20.26
C GLY A 37 -7.83 -12.37 -19.76
N ASP A 38 -6.93 -13.22 -20.21
CA ASP A 38 -6.80 -14.62 -19.87
C ASP A 38 -5.54 -14.88 -19.04
N ALA A 39 -5.33 -16.11 -18.61
CA ALA A 39 -4.15 -16.45 -17.82
C ALA A 39 -2.84 -16.28 -18.62
N ALA A 40 -2.85 -16.44 -19.94
CA ALA A 40 -1.67 -16.18 -20.77
C ALA A 40 -1.30 -14.68 -20.78
N THR A 41 -2.29 -13.82 -20.91
CA THR A 41 -2.11 -12.35 -20.78
C THR A 41 -1.63 -11.98 -19.38
N ALA A 42 -2.21 -12.59 -18.34
CA ALA A 42 -1.81 -12.38 -16.96
C ALA A 42 -0.37 -12.81 -16.71
N ALA A 43 0.07 -13.97 -17.23
CA ALA A 43 1.45 -14.46 -17.18
C ALA A 43 2.41 -13.50 -17.87
N HIS A 44 2.04 -13.00 -19.06
CA HIS A 44 2.85 -12.02 -19.79
C HIS A 44 3.04 -10.73 -18.97
N LEU A 45 1.95 -10.16 -18.45
CA LEU A 45 2.01 -8.92 -17.65
C LEU A 45 2.60 -9.11 -16.26
N LEU A 46 2.60 -10.33 -15.73
CA LEU A 46 3.31 -10.67 -14.49
C LEU A 46 4.82 -10.76 -14.76
N THR A 47 5.23 -11.30 -15.91
CA THR A 47 6.64 -11.42 -16.28
C THR A 47 7.25 -10.08 -16.71
N PHE A 48 6.54 -9.31 -17.55
CA PHE A 48 7.06 -8.08 -18.15
C PHE A 48 6.31 -6.87 -17.60
N ASP A 49 7.01 -6.00 -16.93
CA ASP A 49 6.47 -4.77 -16.36
C ASP A 49 7.26 -3.56 -16.86
N SER A 50 6.56 -2.57 -17.41
CA SER A 50 7.21 -1.38 -18.00
C SER A 50 7.88 -0.48 -16.95
N ILE A 51 7.49 -0.59 -15.69
CA ILE A 51 8.02 0.21 -14.57
C ILE A 51 9.06 -0.60 -13.81
N HIS A 52 8.68 -1.79 -13.30
CA HIS A 52 9.51 -2.62 -12.42
C HIS A 52 10.36 -3.66 -13.16
N GLY A 53 10.28 -3.65 -14.50
CA GLY A 53 11.10 -4.53 -15.34
C GLY A 53 10.64 -6.00 -15.32
N ARG A 54 11.49 -6.85 -15.92
CA ARG A 54 11.20 -8.27 -16.03
C ARG A 54 11.37 -8.97 -14.68
N TRP A 55 10.35 -9.72 -14.26
CA TRP A 55 10.47 -10.63 -13.12
C TRP A 55 11.29 -11.86 -13.50
N SER A 56 12.17 -12.31 -12.62
CA SER A 56 13.10 -13.43 -12.87
C SER A 56 12.45 -14.80 -12.74
N ALA A 57 11.26 -14.90 -12.12
CA ALA A 57 10.54 -16.15 -11.99
C ALA A 57 10.11 -16.69 -13.36
N ASP A 58 10.07 -18.02 -13.48
CA ASP A 58 9.52 -18.69 -14.65
C ASP A 58 7.99 -18.71 -14.56
N VAL A 59 7.32 -18.03 -15.50
CA VAL A 59 5.87 -17.82 -15.47
C VAL A 59 5.26 -18.22 -16.81
N HIS A 60 4.27 -19.09 -16.76
CA HIS A 60 3.47 -19.50 -17.90
C HIS A 60 1.98 -19.37 -17.59
N GLY A 61 1.16 -19.18 -18.60
CA GLY A 61 -0.31 -19.18 -18.49
C GLY A 61 -0.92 -20.06 -19.57
N ASP A 62 -1.91 -20.85 -19.19
CA ASP A 62 -2.78 -21.59 -20.11
C ASP A 62 -4.21 -21.03 -20.08
N GLU A 63 -5.24 -21.83 -20.40
CA GLU A 63 -6.63 -21.36 -20.44
C GLU A 63 -7.21 -21.11 -19.04
N GLU A 64 -6.78 -21.83 -18.00
CA GLU A 64 -7.41 -21.88 -16.69
C GLU A 64 -6.45 -21.63 -15.52
N SER A 65 -5.14 -21.52 -15.78
CA SER A 65 -4.14 -21.43 -14.71
C SER A 65 -2.90 -20.62 -15.09
N LEU A 66 -2.27 -20.09 -14.05
CA LEU A 66 -0.89 -19.61 -14.07
C LEU A 66 0.01 -20.70 -13.48
N THR A 67 1.13 -20.97 -14.12
CA THR A 67 2.22 -21.77 -13.53
C THR A 67 3.39 -20.83 -13.24
N ILE A 68 3.79 -20.76 -11.98
CA ILE A 68 4.87 -19.90 -11.51
C ILE A 68 5.91 -20.78 -10.81
N GLU A 69 7.12 -20.88 -11.36
CA GLU A 69 8.19 -21.75 -10.84
C GLU A 69 7.71 -23.20 -10.60
N GLY A 70 6.85 -23.69 -11.48
CA GLY A 70 6.27 -25.03 -11.42
C GLY A 70 5.06 -25.18 -10.48
N ALA A 71 4.69 -24.17 -9.72
CA ALA A 71 3.49 -24.16 -8.88
C ALA A 71 2.28 -23.64 -9.66
N ALA A 72 1.15 -24.36 -9.59
CA ALA A 72 -0.09 -23.94 -10.24
C ALA A 72 -0.90 -22.98 -9.38
N VAL A 73 -1.35 -21.87 -9.99
CA VAL A 73 -2.29 -20.91 -9.44
C VAL A 73 -3.49 -20.85 -10.37
N SER A 74 -4.65 -21.28 -9.90
CA SER A 74 -5.87 -21.28 -10.72
C SER A 74 -6.30 -19.88 -11.11
N TYR A 75 -6.96 -19.74 -12.24
CA TYR A 75 -7.36 -18.45 -12.81
C TYR A 75 -8.85 -18.44 -13.17
N SER A 76 -9.52 -17.31 -12.94
CA SER A 76 -10.88 -17.07 -13.38
C SER A 76 -11.06 -15.64 -13.89
N GLY A 77 -12.11 -15.43 -14.70
CA GLY A 77 -12.44 -14.14 -15.32
C GLY A 77 -13.80 -13.59 -14.87
N ALA A 78 -14.18 -13.81 -13.60
CA ALA A 78 -15.49 -13.39 -13.09
C ALA A 78 -15.56 -11.90 -12.84
N GLY A 79 -16.69 -11.28 -13.19
CA GLY A 79 -16.94 -9.85 -13.00
C GLY A 79 -17.37 -9.47 -11.58
N GLU A 80 -18.00 -10.41 -10.88
CA GLU A 80 -18.44 -10.22 -9.49
C GLU A 80 -17.73 -11.24 -8.58
N PRO A 81 -17.32 -10.85 -7.38
CA PRO A 81 -16.61 -11.76 -6.48
C PRO A 81 -17.47 -12.97 -6.04
N GLY A 82 -18.80 -12.84 -6.11
CA GLY A 82 -19.74 -13.93 -5.81
C GLY A 82 -19.74 -15.07 -6.82
N ASP A 83 -19.26 -14.80 -8.03
CA ASP A 83 -19.21 -15.81 -9.12
C ASP A 83 -17.94 -16.69 -9.03
N VAL A 84 -17.04 -16.40 -8.10
CA VAL A 84 -15.83 -17.18 -7.84
C VAL A 84 -16.04 -18.02 -6.57
N PRO A 85 -15.86 -19.35 -6.60
CA PRO A 85 -16.11 -20.23 -5.46
C PRO A 85 -14.90 -20.25 -4.48
N TRP A 86 -14.56 -19.09 -3.91
CA TRP A 86 -13.39 -18.89 -3.03
C TRP A 86 -13.26 -19.93 -1.92
N GLY A 87 -14.36 -20.22 -1.23
CA GLY A 87 -14.37 -21.16 -0.12
C GLY A 87 -14.18 -22.61 -0.57
N GLU A 88 -14.77 -23.01 -1.70
CA GLU A 88 -14.58 -24.36 -2.29
C GLU A 88 -13.13 -24.58 -2.72
N MET A 89 -12.45 -23.51 -3.16
CA MET A 89 -11.03 -23.52 -3.48
C MET A 89 -10.15 -23.50 -2.23
N GLY A 90 -10.74 -23.38 -1.03
CA GLY A 90 -10.04 -23.33 0.25
C GLY A 90 -9.25 -22.02 0.47
N VAL A 91 -9.62 -20.93 -0.20
CA VAL A 91 -9.01 -19.61 0.02
C VAL A 91 -9.40 -19.11 1.41
N GLU A 92 -8.39 -18.75 2.21
CA GLU A 92 -8.58 -18.25 3.59
C GLU A 92 -8.48 -16.73 3.66
N ILE A 93 -7.60 -16.14 2.85
CA ILE A 93 -7.39 -14.69 2.75
C ILE A 93 -7.62 -14.25 1.30
N VAL A 94 -8.43 -13.21 1.10
CA VAL A 94 -8.55 -12.56 -0.21
C VAL A 94 -7.86 -11.19 -0.16
N LEU A 95 -6.96 -10.93 -1.12
CA LEU A 95 -6.47 -9.61 -1.44
C LEU A 95 -7.40 -9.00 -2.49
N GLU A 96 -8.22 -8.03 -2.08
CA GLU A 96 -9.13 -7.32 -2.97
C GLU A 96 -8.40 -6.16 -3.65
N CYS A 97 -7.91 -6.40 -4.85
CA CYS A 97 -7.08 -5.50 -5.65
C CYS A 97 -7.78 -4.93 -6.89
N SER A 98 -9.08 -5.24 -7.11
CA SER A 98 -9.82 -4.75 -8.29
C SER A 98 -10.05 -3.24 -8.27
N GLY A 99 -10.00 -2.61 -7.06
CA GLY A 99 -10.34 -1.21 -6.86
C GLY A 99 -11.84 -0.90 -7.01
N ARG A 100 -12.67 -1.91 -7.24
CA ARG A 100 -14.12 -1.78 -7.49
C ARG A 100 -14.93 -1.99 -6.21
N PHE A 101 -14.63 -3.00 -5.44
CA PHE A 101 -15.39 -3.38 -4.23
C PHE A 101 -14.73 -2.77 -2.99
N ARG A 102 -15.40 -1.75 -2.40
CA ARG A 102 -14.84 -0.93 -1.31
C ARG A 102 -15.86 -0.56 -0.25
N THR A 103 -16.91 -1.34 -0.11
CA THR A 103 -17.90 -1.19 0.96
C THR A 103 -18.09 -2.54 1.64
N ARG A 104 -18.39 -2.55 2.94
CA ARG A 104 -18.64 -3.80 3.69
C ARG A 104 -19.67 -4.67 2.97
N GLU A 105 -20.71 -4.07 2.44
CA GLU A 105 -21.79 -4.72 1.72
C GLU A 105 -21.31 -5.46 0.46
N SER A 106 -20.48 -4.80 -0.36
CA SER A 106 -19.93 -5.40 -1.59
C SER A 106 -18.90 -6.50 -1.31
N LEU A 107 -18.34 -6.55 -0.11
CA LEU A 107 -17.32 -7.49 0.31
C LEU A 107 -17.89 -8.65 1.14
N GLU A 108 -19.13 -8.57 1.58
CA GLU A 108 -19.78 -9.58 2.43
C GLU A 108 -19.83 -10.97 1.75
N VAL A 109 -19.92 -10.99 0.44
CA VAL A 109 -19.98 -12.22 -0.36
C VAL A 109 -18.77 -13.14 -0.15
N TYR A 110 -17.58 -12.58 0.14
CA TYR A 110 -16.40 -13.40 0.45
C TYR A 110 -16.61 -14.21 1.73
N PHE A 111 -17.14 -13.58 2.78
CA PHE A 111 -17.40 -14.23 4.07
C PHE A 111 -18.52 -15.27 3.97
N GLN A 112 -19.55 -14.99 3.18
CA GLN A 112 -20.63 -15.94 2.89
C GLN A 112 -20.12 -17.20 2.19
N GLN A 113 -19.03 -17.11 1.45
CA GLN A 113 -18.35 -18.24 0.81
C GLN A 113 -17.28 -18.91 1.67
N GLY A 114 -17.09 -18.47 2.92
CA GLY A 114 -16.17 -19.09 3.87
C GLY A 114 -14.76 -18.51 3.89
N VAL A 115 -14.48 -17.44 3.14
CA VAL A 115 -13.22 -16.69 3.28
C VAL A 115 -13.14 -16.11 4.70
N ARG A 116 -12.01 -16.25 5.35
CA ARG A 116 -11.85 -15.84 6.75
C ARG A 116 -11.47 -14.37 6.89
N LYS A 117 -10.67 -13.87 5.96
CA LYS A 117 -10.12 -12.51 6.00
C LYS A 117 -10.11 -11.89 4.61
N VAL A 118 -10.46 -10.62 4.54
CA VAL A 118 -10.38 -9.83 3.31
C VAL A 118 -9.52 -8.59 3.58
N ILE A 119 -8.52 -8.37 2.73
CA ILE A 119 -7.63 -7.20 2.81
C ILE A 119 -7.81 -6.40 1.52
N VAL A 120 -8.36 -5.21 1.65
CA VAL A 120 -8.65 -4.33 0.50
C VAL A 120 -7.43 -3.46 0.20
N ALA A 121 -6.98 -3.47 -1.05
CA ALA A 121 -5.90 -2.63 -1.54
C ALA A 121 -6.35 -1.20 -1.84
N ALA A 122 -7.20 -0.65 -1.00
CA ALA A 122 -7.70 0.72 -1.04
C ALA A 122 -8.36 1.07 0.30
N PRO A 123 -8.47 2.35 0.68
CA PRO A 123 -9.21 2.73 1.87
C PRO A 123 -10.70 2.36 1.78
N VAL A 124 -11.24 1.83 2.87
CA VAL A 124 -12.67 1.57 3.08
C VAL A 124 -13.14 2.51 4.19
N LYS A 125 -14.21 3.26 3.93
CA LYS A 125 -14.66 4.32 4.85
C LYS A 125 -15.30 3.78 6.12
N GLU A 126 -16.08 2.73 5.99
CA GLU A 126 -16.89 2.17 7.10
C GLU A 126 -16.83 0.65 7.10
N GLY A 127 -16.84 0.06 8.30
CA GLY A 127 -16.90 -1.39 8.49
C GLY A 127 -15.61 -2.16 8.22
N ALA A 128 -14.48 -1.46 8.06
CA ALA A 128 -13.16 -2.06 7.89
C ALA A 128 -12.13 -1.37 8.79
N LEU A 129 -11.14 -2.12 9.25
CA LEU A 129 -10.00 -1.56 9.96
C LEU A 129 -8.95 -1.10 8.95
N ASN A 130 -8.71 0.22 8.87
CA ASN A 130 -7.66 0.80 8.03
C ASN A 130 -6.33 0.77 8.77
N LEU A 131 -5.37 0.01 8.26
CA LEU A 131 -4.07 -0.21 8.90
C LEU A 131 -2.91 0.36 8.08
N VAL A 132 -1.95 0.90 8.81
CA VAL A 132 -0.62 1.27 8.34
C VAL A 132 0.39 0.52 9.20
N VAL A 133 1.16 -0.35 8.58
CA VAL A 133 2.15 -1.21 9.26
C VAL A 133 3.15 -0.36 10.05
N ALA A 134 3.49 -0.79 11.26
CA ALA A 134 4.33 -0.12 12.25
C ALA A 134 3.80 1.23 12.78
N VAL A 135 2.58 1.64 12.37
CA VAL A 135 1.95 2.86 12.88
C VAL A 135 0.77 2.53 13.78
N ASN A 136 -0.25 1.83 13.26
CA ASN A 136 -1.44 1.46 14.02
C ASN A 136 -1.84 -0.01 13.86
N ASP A 137 -0.99 -0.86 13.33
CA ASP A 137 -1.22 -2.30 13.13
C ASP A 137 -1.42 -3.07 14.44
N HIS A 138 -0.95 -2.52 15.57
CA HIS A 138 -1.27 -3.02 16.93
C HIS A 138 -2.77 -3.01 17.25
N LEU A 139 -3.60 -2.28 16.49
CA LEU A 139 -5.07 -2.30 16.63
C LEU A 139 -5.71 -3.55 16.03
N TYR A 140 -4.95 -4.39 15.33
CA TYR A 140 -5.49 -5.61 14.75
C TYR A 140 -5.80 -6.65 15.82
N GLU A 141 -7.06 -6.94 16.00
CA GLU A 141 -7.58 -8.01 16.84
C GLU A 141 -8.17 -9.12 15.96
N PRO A 142 -7.52 -10.29 15.84
CA PRO A 142 -7.92 -11.34 14.88
C PRO A 142 -9.36 -11.81 15.01
N GLN A 143 -9.90 -11.81 16.23
CA GLN A 143 -11.25 -12.30 16.51
C GLN A 143 -12.35 -11.27 16.17
N ARG A 144 -11.98 -10.00 16.00
CA ARG A 144 -12.91 -8.88 15.76
C ARG A 144 -12.84 -8.33 14.37
N HIS A 145 -11.66 -8.44 13.72
CA HIS A 145 -11.39 -7.80 12.45
C HIS A 145 -11.22 -8.86 11.35
N ASP A 146 -12.25 -9.01 10.55
CA ASP A 146 -12.30 -9.87 9.36
C ASP A 146 -12.05 -9.10 8.06
N LEU A 147 -12.42 -7.81 8.04
CA LEU A 147 -12.24 -6.90 6.94
C LEU A 147 -11.20 -5.82 7.28
N LEU A 148 -10.12 -5.80 6.52
CA LEU A 148 -8.99 -4.91 6.72
C LEU A 148 -8.66 -4.15 5.44
N THR A 149 -7.93 -3.06 5.57
CA THR A 149 -7.33 -2.38 4.44
C THR A 149 -5.88 -2.00 4.72
N ALA A 150 -5.03 -2.03 3.71
CA ALA A 150 -3.68 -1.46 3.78
C ALA A 150 -3.67 0.06 3.51
N ALA A 151 -4.79 0.75 3.77
CA ALA A 151 -4.97 2.18 3.50
C ALA A 151 -4.64 2.55 2.03
N SER A 152 -3.92 3.65 1.78
CA SER A 152 -3.44 4.04 0.45
C SER A 152 -1.92 4.22 0.44
N CYS A 153 -1.30 4.23 -0.74
CA CYS A 153 0.14 4.46 -0.89
C CYS A 153 0.59 5.78 -0.25
N THR A 154 -0.13 6.86 -0.51
CA THR A 154 0.17 8.17 0.08
C THR A 154 -0.05 8.18 1.60
N THR A 155 -1.08 7.50 2.11
CA THR A 155 -1.30 7.37 3.57
C THR A 155 -0.15 6.57 4.22
N ASN A 156 0.34 5.52 3.58
CA ASN A 156 1.48 4.75 4.06
C ASN A 156 2.77 5.57 4.09
N CYS A 157 2.99 6.47 3.12
CA CYS A 157 4.12 7.41 3.15
C CYS A 157 3.96 8.46 4.26
N LEU A 158 2.76 9.03 4.39
CA LEU A 158 2.49 10.16 5.28
C LEU A 158 2.43 9.77 6.76
N ALA A 159 1.78 8.64 7.09
CA ALA A 159 1.51 8.27 8.48
C ALA A 159 2.76 8.05 9.34
N PRO A 160 3.85 7.41 8.86
CA PRO A 160 5.10 7.33 9.62
C PRO A 160 5.72 8.70 9.91
N VAL A 161 5.69 9.63 8.95
CA VAL A 161 6.20 11.00 9.14
C VAL A 161 5.35 11.75 10.18
N VAL A 162 4.02 11.66 10.05
CA VAL A 162 3.07 12.26 11.02
C VAL A 162 3.29 11.68 12.41
N LYS A 163 3.45 10.36 12.54
CA LYS A 163 3.72 9.70 13.83
C LYS A 163 4.93 10.32 14.53
N VAL A 164 6.06 10.37 13.83
CA VAL A 164 7.31 10.88 14.41
C VAL A 164 7.19 12.34 14.84
N ILE A 165 6.65 13.19 13.98
CA ILE A 165 6.54 14.62 14.29
C ILE A 165 5.47 14.90 15.34
N HIS A 166 4.34 14.19 15.30
CA HIS A 166 3.27 14.39 16.26
C HIS A 166 3.66 13.91 17.67
N GLU A 167 4.28 12.74 17.78
CA GLU A 167 4.74 12.19 19.07
C GLU A 167 5.96 12.96 19.62
N GLY A 168 6.86 13.46 18.75
CA GLY A 168 8.09 14.14 19.18
C GLY A 168 7.92 15.62 19.49
N ILE A 169 7.14 16.33 18.68
CA ILE A 169 7.04 17.81 18.74
C ILE A 169 5.59 18.27 18.91
N GLY A 170 4.62 17.48 18.43
CA GLY A 170 3.19 17.81 18.41
C GLY A 170 2.79 18.59 17.15
N ILE A 171 1.84 18.04 16.39
CA ILE A 171 1.25 18.74 15.23
C ILE A 171 -0.02 19.46 15.70
N VAL A 172 -0.10 20.77 15.43
CA VAL A 172 -1.28 21.59 15.67
C VAL A 172 -2.23 21.50 14.48
N HIS A 173 -1.73 21.75 13.28
CA HIS A 173 -2.41 21.60 12.01
C HIS A 173 -1.38 21.54 10.86
N GLY A 174 -1.85 21.26 9.64
CA GLY A 174 -0.94 21.19 8.49
C GLY A 174 -1.62 21.07 7.14
N GLN A 175 -0.81 21.24 6.11
CA GLN A 175 -1.19 21.10 4.72
C GLN A 175 -0.27 20.09 4.04
N ILE A 176 -0.86 19.20 3.25
CA ILE A 176 -0.13 18.17 2.53
C ILE A 176 -0.38 18.30 1.02
N THR A 177 0.68 18.31 0.25
CA THR A 177 0.60 18.20 -1.21
C THR A 177 1.37 16.97 -1.66
N THR A 178 0.74 16.03 -2.34
CA THR A 178 1.47 14.96 -2.99
C THR A 178 1.64 15.24 -4.48
N LEU A 179 2.90 15.30 -4.92
CA LEU A 179 3.30 15.26 -6.32
C LEU A 179 3.29 13.80 -6.73
N HIS A 180 2.16 13.36 -7.27
CA HIS A 180 1.88 11.94 -7.47
C HIS A 180 2.03 11.57 -8.94
N ASP A 181 2.70 10.47 -9.21
CA ASP A 181 2.79 9.91 -10.55
C ASP A 181 1.42 9.59 -11.17
N MET A 182 1.43 9.24 -12.46
CA MET A 182 0.23 8.81 -13.17
C MET A 182 -0.21 7.42 -12.68
N THR A 183 -1.53 7.24 -12.60
CA THR A 183 -2.15 5.95 -12.34
C THR A 183 -3.23 5.67 -13.39
N ASN A 184 -3.77 4.46 -13.42
CA ASN A 184 -4.86 4.09 -14.35
C ASN A 184 -6.15 4.90 -14.16
N THR A 185 -6.20 5.84 -13.20
CA THR A 185 -7.33 6.77 -13.03
C THR A 185 -7.23 8.01 -13.92
N GLN A 186 -6.10 8.22 -14.60
CA GLN A 186 -5.88 9.25 -15.61
C GLN A 186 -5.96 8.68 -17.02
N THR A 187 -6.23 9.56 -17.99
CA THR A 187 -6.30 9.22 -19.41
C THR A 187 -4.98 9.56 -20.12
N ILE A 188 -4.60 8.77 -21.11
CA ILE A 188 -3.42 9.05 -21.96
C ILE A 188 -3.71 10.23 -22.88
N VAL A 189 -4.91 10.29 -23.48
CA VAL A 189 -5.45 11.40 -24.27
C VAL A 189 -6.78 11.84 -23.67
N ASP A 190 -7.22 13.06 -23.95
CA ASP A 190 -8.45 13.63 -23.40
C ASP A 190 -9.63 12.68 -23.56
N ALA A 191 -10.31 12.38 -22.47
CA ALA A 191 -11.48 11.50 -22.44
C ALA A 191 -12.49 11.93 -21.35
N PRO A 192 -13.77 11.61 -21.46
CA PRO A 192 -14.76 11.95 -20.45
C PRO A 192 -14.40 11.40 -19.06
N HIS A 193 -14.43 12.27 -18.05
CA HIS A 193 -14.24 11.91 -16.65
C HIS A 193 -15.05 12.87 -15.76
N LYS A 194 -15.58 12.39 -14.63
CA LYS A 194 -16.35 13.21 -13.68
C LYS A 194 -15.57 14.39 -13.09
N ASP A 195 -14.28 14.23 -12.88
CA ASP A 195 -13.34 15.31 -12.56
C ASP A 195 -12.76 15.81 -13.90
N LEU A 196 -13.11 17.04 -14.30
CA LEU A 196 -12.70 17.61 -15.57
C LEU A 196 -11.19 17.81 -15.71
N ARG A 197 -10.45 17.91 -14.62
CA ARG A 197 -9.00 17.94 -14.65
C ARG A 197 -8.40 16.58 -15.01
N ARG A 198 -8.99 15.50 -14.48
CA ARG A 198 -8.59 14.11 -14.83
C ARG A 198 -9.06 13.68 -16.22
N ALA A 199 -9.93 14.44 -16.86
CA ALA A 199 -10.33 14.24 -18.26
C ALA A 199 -9.22 14.59 -19.26
N ARG A 200 -8.14 15.23 -18.81
CA ARG A 200 -7.05 15.72 -19.64
C ARG A 200 -5.88 14.75 -19.67
N ALA A 201 -5.11 14.80 -20.77
CA ALA A 201 -3.96 13.96 -21.02
C ALA A 201 -2.91 14.08 -19.90
N ALA A 202 -2.65 12.97 -19.19
CA ALA A 202 -1.80 12.94 -18.02
C ALA A 202 -0.32 13.08 -18.31
N ASN A 203 0.11 12.60 -19.48
CA ASN A 203 1.52 12.54 -19.90
C ASN A 203 2.13 13.90 -20.29
N VAL A 204 1.33 14.97 -20.35
CA VAL A 204 1.77 16.33 -20.75
C VAL A 204 1.30 17.42 -19.79
N SER A 205 0.70 17.06 -18.64
CA SER A 205 0.03 18.02 -17.77
C SER A 205 0.33 17.80 -16.30
N LEU A 206 0.42 18.88 -15.54
CA LEU A 206 0.24 18.87 -14.08
C LEU A 206 -1.26 18.93 -13.79
N ILE A 207 -1.78 17.96 -13.04
CA ILE A 207 -3.23 17.83 -12.80
C ILE A 207 -3.51 17.92 -11.29
N PRO A 208 -3.87 19.11 -10.75
CA PRO A 208 -4.35 19.22 -9.39
C PRO A 208 -5.68 18.48 -9.23
N THR A 209 -5.78 17.63 -8.20
CA THR A 209 -6.98 16.84 -7.93
C THR A 209 -7.07 16.51 -6.44
N THR A 210 -8.20 15.96 -6.04
CA THR A 210 -8.40 15.56 -4.64
C THR A 210 -7.56 14.34 -4.27
N THR A 211 -7.12 14.29 -3.01
CA THR A 211 -6.63 13.10 -2.34
C THR A 211 -7.38 12.91 -1.03
N GLY A 212 -7.73 11.67 -0.71
CA GLY A 212 -8.30 11.33 0.59
C GLY A 212 -7.23 11.08 1.67
N SER A 213 -5.94 11.13 1.31
CA SER A 213 -4.88 10.67 2.22
C SER A 213 -4.68 11.59 3.43
N ALA A 214 -4.82 12.90 3.27
CA ALA A 214 -4.74 13.84 4.39
C ALA A 214 -5.89 13.64 5.39
N THR A 215 -7.12 13.44 4.89
CA THR A 215 -8.28 13.12 5.73
C THR A 215 -8.22 11.71 6.32
N ALA A 216 -7.60 10.76 5.61
CA ALA A 216 -7.41 9.41 6.10
C ALA A 216 -6.46 9.33 7.31
N ILE A 217 -5.58 10.32 7.49
CA ILE A 217 -4.76 10.44 8.71
C ILE A 217 -5.63 10.57 9.97
N GLY A 218 -6.78 11.22 9.90
CA GLY A 218 -7.73 11.27 11.03
C GLY A 218 -8.30 9.90 11.44
N LEU A 219 -8.29 8.92 10.52
CA LEU A 219 -8.65 7.52 10.86
C LEU A 219 -7.51 6.78 11.57
N ILE A 220 -6.27 7.21 11.36
CA ILE A 220 -5.06 6.62 11.98
C ILE A 220 -4.72 7.33 13.30
N PHE A 221 -4.87 8.66 13.32
CA PHE A 221 -4.65 9.54 14.46
C PHE A 221 -5.91 10.38 14.72
N PRO A 222 -6.88 9.88 15.50
CA PRO A 222 -8.17 10.58 15.74
C PRO A 222 -8.01 12.01 16.30
N GLU A 223 -6.94 12.28 17.05
CA GLU A 223 -6.63 13.60 17.60
C GLU A 223 -6.23 14.64 16.54
N LEU A 224 -5.87 14.18 15.32
CA LEU A 224 -5.59 15.03 14.16
C LEU A 224 -6.77 15.16 13.20
N GLU A 225 -7.94 14.63 13.55
CA GLU A 225 -9.14 14.78 12.72
C GLU A 225 -9.47 16.25 12.48
N GLY A 226 -9.64 16.62 11.20
CA GLY A 226 -9.93 17.98 10.77
C GLY A 226 -8.73 18.95 10.83
N LYS A 227 -7.57 18.54 11.37
CA LYS A 227 -6.37 19.39 11.49
C LYS A 227 -5.44 19.29 10.28
N LEU A 228 -5.51 18.21 9.52
CA LEU A 228 -4.72 18.00 8.32
C LEU A 228 -5.61 18.02 7.08
N ASN A 229 -5.19 18.77 6.07
CA ASN A 229 -5.87 18.83 4.78
C ASN A 229 -4.83 18.75 3.65
N GLY A 230 -5.28 18.44 2.42
CA GLY A 230 -4.34 18.36 1.33
C GLY A 230 -4.96 18.03 -0.02
N LEU A 231 -4.10 18.06 -1.03
CA LEU A 231 -4.44 17.75 -2.41
C LEU A 231 -3.32 16.93 -3.08
N ALA A 232 -3.63 16.36 -4.24
CA ALA A 232 -2.63 15.75 -5.11
C ALA A 232 -2.43 16.62 -6.35
N VAL A 233 -1.19 16.69 -6.82
CA VAL A 233 -0.86 17.15 -8.16
C VAL A 233 -0.32 15.96 -8.94
N ARG A 234 -1.08 15.45 -9.91
CA ARG A 234 -0.58 14.41 -10.79
C ARG A 234 0.47 15.00 -11.71
N VAL A 235 1.59 14.28 -11.83
CA VAL A 235 2.75 14.70 -12.65
C VAL A 235 3.02 13.65 -13.74
N PRO A 236 3.60 14.01 -14.90
CA PRO A 236 3.82 13.10 -16.02
C PRO A 236 5.03 12.17 -15.78
N LEU A 237 5.00 11.44 -14.67
CA LEU A 237 5.96 10.40 -14.30
C LEU A 237 5.21 9.06 -14.17
N LEU A 238 5.91 7.96 -14.42
CA LEU A 238 5.32 6.62 -14.36
C LEU A 238 5.42 5.99 -12.98
N ASN A 239 6.37 6.44 -12.14
CA ASN A 239 6.61 5.89 -10.81
C ASN A 239 7.42 6.85 -9.95
N ALA A 240 7.36 6.65 -8.68
CA ALA A 240 7.92 7.43 -7.57
C ALA A 240 7.31 8.82 -7.41
N SER A 241 6.65 8.97 -6.33
CA SER A 241 5.90 10.16 -5.90
C SER A 241 6.60 10.87 -4.75
N LEU A 242 6.23 12.12 -4.51
CA LEU A 242 6.79 12.94 -3.43
C LEU A 242 5.65 13.56 -2.62
N THR A 243 5.66 13.36 -1.32
CA THR A 243 4.75 14.06 -0.40
C THR A 243 5.47 15.28 0.20
N ASP A 244 4.86 16.44 0.06
CA ASP A 244 5.26 17.72 0.69
C ASP A 244 4.34 17.94 1.89
N CYS A 245 4.91 17.86 3.10
CA CYS A 245 4.23 18.05 4.37
C CYS A 245 4.65 19.39 4.97
N VAL A 246 3.68 20.24 5.27
CA VAL A 246 3.89 21.47 6.03
C VAL A 246 3.05 21.42 7.29
N PHE A 247 3.70 21.45 8.45
CA PHE A 247 3.05 21.35 9.76
C PHE A 247 3.35 22.60 10.60
N GLU A 248 2.34 23.12 11.26
CA GLU A 248 2.52 23.96 12.42
C GLU A 248 2.64 23.06 13.64
N VAL A 249 3.74 23.19 14.40
CA VAL A 249 4.02 22.35 15.56
C VAL A 249 3.81 23.08 16.88
N SER A 250 3.61 22.33 17.97
CA SER A 250 3.14 22.86 19.25
C SER A 250 4.22 23.59 20.06
N ARG A 251 5.47 23.45 19.68
CA ARG A 251 6.61 24.13 20.33
C ARG A 251 7.71 24.45 19.31
N PRO A 252 8.57 25.43 19.60
CA PRO A 252 9.74 25.70 18.77
C PRO A 252 10.64 24.47 18.60
N THR A 253 11.18 24.35 17.39
CA THR A 253 12.09 23.27 16.98
C THR A 253 13.14 23.80 16.00
N THR A 254 14.09 22.96 15.60
CA THR A 254 15.12 23.25 14.60
C THR A 254 15.15 22.17 13.52
N VAL A 255 15.80 22.44 12.40
CA VAL A 255 16.00 21.45 11.32
C VAL A 255 16.74 20.21 11.85
N GLU A 256 17.74 20.41 12.69
CA GLU A 256 18.53 19.34 13.30
C GLU A 256 17.64 18.43 14.16
N GLU A 257 16.84 19.01 15.06
CA GLU A 257 15.93 18.22 15.91
C GLU A 257 14.91 17.41 15.10
N VAL A 258 14.30 18.03 14.07
CA VAL A 258 13.34 17.35 13.18
C VAL A 258 14.02 16.19 12.48
N ASN A 259 15.21 16.39 11.93
CA ASN A 259 15.97 15.38 11.22
C ASN A 259 16.44 14.25 12.15
N ASP A 260 16.92 14.58 13.35
CA ASP A 260 17.34 13.60 14.36
C ASP A 260 16.18 12.68 14.78
N LEU A 261 14.96 13.21 14.96
CA LEU A 261 13.77 12.44 15.28
C LEU A 261 13.41 11.48 14.15
N LEU A 262 13.44 11.96 12.89
CA LEU A 262 13.09 11.15 11.72
C LEU A 262 14.13 10.05 11.46
N GLU A 263 15.43 10.37 11.60
CA GLU A 263 16.51 9.39 11.45
C GLU A 263 16.45 8.33 12.54
N ALA A 264 16.30 8.72 13.80
CA ALA A 264 16.19 7.78 14.92
C ALA A 264 14.98 6.85 14.76
N ALA A 265 13.87 7.34 14.23
CA ALA A 265 12.72 6.50 13.95
C ALA A 265 12.97 5.53 12.77
N ALA A 266 13.64 6.00 11.71
CA ALA A 266 13.99 5.17 10.55
C ALA A 266 14.99 4.05 10.89
N ASP A 267 15.94 4.33 11.77
CA ASP A 267 16.93 3.34 12.25
C ASP A 267 16.41 2.45 13.40
N GLY A 268 15.27 2.83 13.99
CA GLY A 268 14.68 2.17 15.15
C GLY A 268 13.27 1.60 14.89
N PRO A 269 12.23 2.15 15.53
CA PRO A 269 10.89 1.54 15.53
C PRO A 269 10.21 1.49 14.17
N LEU A 270 10.64 2.29 13.21
CA LEU A 270 10.13 2.32 11.84
C LEU A 270 11.14 1.78 10.81
N ALA A 271 12.13 1.01 11.25
CA ALA A 271 13.11 0.39 10.34
C ALA A 271 12.41 -0.48 9.27
N GLY A 272 12.79 -0.28 8.00
CA GLY A 272 12.14 -0.93 6.86
C GLY A 272 10.80 -0.33 6.41
N ILE A 273 10.22 0.58 7.19
CA ILE A 273 8.97 1.30 6.89
C ILE A 273 9.25 2.75 6.49
N LEU A 274 9.97 3.48 7.34
CA LEU A 274 10.47 4.82 7.06
C LEU A 274 11.94 4.74 6.67
N GLY A 275 12.33 5.48 5.64
CA GLY A 275 13.72 5.70 5.27
C GLY A 275 14.13 7.13 5.56
N TYR A 276 15.43 7.34 5.63
CA TYR A 276 16.04 8.66 5.80
C TYR A 276 17.21 8.81 4.83
N GLU A 277 17.12 9.75 3.89
CA GLU A 277 18.09 9.94 2.81
C GLU A 277 18.79 11.29 2.92
N ARG A 278 20.11 11.24 2.97
CA ARG A 278 20.98 12.42 3.10
C ARG A 278 21.56 12.90 1.77
N ARG A 279 21.51 12.04 0.75
CA ARG A 279 22.05 12.35 -0.59
C ARG A 279 21.02 13.16 -1.39
N PRO A 280 21.48 14.03 -2.31
CA PRO A 280 20.59 14.80 -3.20
C PRO A 280 20.08 13.91 -4.35
N LEU A 281 19.11 13.03 -4.07
CA LEU A 281 18.51 12.10 -5.00
C LEU A 281 17.22 12.66 -5.60
N VAL A 282 16.71 12.02 -6.64
CA VAL A 282 15.48 12.39 -7.37
C VAL A 282 14.54 11.19 -7.50
N SER A 283 13.33 11.42 -7.99
CA SER A 283 12.25 10.41 -8.00
C SER A 283 12.66 9.03 -8.56
N VAL A 284 13.43 8.98 -9.64
CA VAL A 284 13.81 7.71 -10.28
C VAL A 284 14.71 6.84 -9.40
N ASP A 285 15.42 7.43 -8.44
CA ASP A 285 16.31 6.72 -7.53
C ASP A 285 15.54 5.96 -6.43
N PHE A 286 14.26 6.28 -6.24
CA PHE A 286 13.36 5.65 -5.26
C PHE A 286 12.42 4.61 -5.88
N LYS A 287 12.58 4.34 -7.18
CA LYS A 287 11.86 3.25 -7.84
C LYS A 287 12.32 1.90 -7.25
N ASP A 288 11.37 1.01 -7.03
CA ASP A 288 11.59 -0.31 -6.43
C ASP A 288 12.01 -0.26 -4.94
N ASP A 289 11.90 0.89 -4.27
CA ASP A 289 12.13 0.97 -2.84
C ASP A 289 10.92 0.36 -2.09
N PRO A 290 11.15 -0.68 -1.26
CA PRO A 290 10.06 -1.36 -0.55
C PRO A 290 9.53 -0.57 0.66
N ARG A 291 10.18 0.51 1.07
CA ARG A 291 9.76 1.31 2.23
C ARG A 291 8.52 2.14 1.91
N SER A 292 7.74 2.46 2.93
CA SER A 292 6.51 3.25 2.80
C SER A 292 6.76 4.71 2.46
N GLY A 293 7.84 5.28 2.97
CA GLY A 293 8.27 6.65 2.70
C GLY A 293 9.73 6.84 3.04
N ILE A 294 10.41 7.73 2.31
CA ILE A 294 11.83 8.04 2.52
C ILE A 294 11.97 9.55 2.67
N VAL A 295 12.33 10.00 3.86
CA VAL A 295 12.55 11.42 4.16
C VAL A 295 13.71 11.96 3.33
N ASP A 296 13.49 13.07 2.64
CA ASP A 296 14.54 13.86 1.97
C ASP A 296 15.14 14.84 3.00
N ALA A 297 16.16 14.40 3.71
CA ALA A 297 16.74 15.14 4.81
C ALA A 297 17.30 16.53 4.41
N PRO A 298 17.95 16.68 3.24
CA PRO A 298 18.45 17.99 2.79
C PRO A 298 17.33 19.03 2.57
N SER A 299 16.11 18.59 2.35
CA SER A 299 14.96 19.47 2.06
C SER A 299 14.12 19.84 3.30
N THR A 300 14.49 19.37 4.49
CA THR A 300 13.82 19.75 5.74
C THR A 300 14.01 21.23 6.02
N MET A 301 12.92 21.92 6.34
CA MET A 301 12.94 23.35 6.66
C MET A 301 12.14 23.64 7.93
N VAL A 302 12.62 24.60 8.70
CA VAL A 302 11.88 25.18 9.85
C VAL A 302 11.83 26.69 9.69
N THR A 303 10.63 27.25 9.66
CA THR A 303 10.39 28.67 9.54
C THR A 303 9.77 29.19 10.83
N ASP A 304 10.28 30.32 11.34
CA ASP A 304 9.81 30.96 12.58
C ASP A 304 9.70 30.00 13.79
N GLY A 305 10.54 28.98 13.78
CA GLY A 305 10.67 27.98 14.87
C GLY A 305 9.52 26.97 14.96
N THR A 306 8.35 27.20 14.37
CA THR A 306 7.17 26.33 14.53
C THR A 306 6.59 25.80 13.23
N GLN A 307 6.90 26.39 12.08
CA GLN A 307 6.46 25.84 10.79
C GLN A 307 7.51 24.88 10.24
N VAL A 308 7.19 23.59 10.24
CA VAL A 308 8.07 22.51 9.78
C VAL A 308 7.63 22.04 8.40
N LYS A 309 8.59 21.96 7.46
CA LYS A 309 8.39 21.38 6.13
C LYS A 309 9.26 20.14 5.96
N ILE A 310 8.64 19.04 5.51
CA ILE A 310 9.31 17.76 5.27
C ILE A 310 8.89 17.24 3.90
N LEU A 311 9.85 16.82 3.10
CA LEU A 311 9.61 16.07 1.87
C LEU A 311 9.85 14.58 2.13
N ALA A 312 8.97 13.73 1.61
CA ALA A 312 9.09 12.28 1.69
C ALA A 312 8.80 11.63 0.33
N TRP A 313 9.77 10.90 -0.19
CA TRP A 313 9.67 10.10 -1.41
C TRP A 313 8.98 8.78 -1.13
N TYR A 314 8.32 8.21 -2.13
CA TYR A 314 7.77 6.86 -2.05
C TYR A 314 7.53 6.24 -3.42
N ASP A 315 7.84 4.95 -3.55
CA ASP A 315 7.32 4.16 -4.65
C ASP A 315 5.87 3.79 -4.33
N ASN A 316 4.93 4.46 -4.98
CA ASN A 316 3.51 4.29 -4.74
C ASN A 316 2.96 2.92 -5.17
N GLU A 317 3.72 2.14 -5.93
CA GLU A 317 3.37 0.79 -6.34
C GLU A 317 4.12 -0.25 -5.52
N TRP A 318 5.46 -0.26 -5.56
CA TRP A 318 6.27 -1.28 -4.90
C TRP A 318 6.24 -1.17 -3.38
N GLY A 319 6.43 0.03 -2.84
CA GLY A 319 6.33 0.27 -1.40
C GLY A 319 4.95 -0.12 -0.85
N TYR A 320 3.88 0.24 -1.57
CA TYR A 320 2.53 -0.12 -1.16
C TYR A 320 2.26 -1.63 -1.28
N ALA A 321 2.72 -2.29 -2.36
CA ALA A 321 2.55 -3.73 -2.52
C ALA A 321 3.22 -4.51 -1.38
N ASN A 322 4.41 -4.07 -0.93
CA ASN A 322 5.09 -4.66 0.24
C ASN A 322 4.25 -4.49 1.51
N ARG A 323 3.67 -3.32 1.77
CA ARG A 323 2.78 -3.11 2.94
C ARG A 323 1.53 -3.99 2.89
N LEU A 324 0.93 -4.15 1.71
CA LEU A 324 -0.23 -5.01 1.53
C LEU A 324 0.07 -6.47 1.88
N VAL A 325 1.20 -7.00 1.42
CA VAL A 325 1.55 -8.40 1.70
C VAL A 325 2.13 -8.61 3.10
N GLU A 326 2.77 -7.62 3.70
CA GLU A 326 3.16 -7.66 5.12
C GLU A 326 1.93 -7.69 6.03
N LEU A 327 0.91 -6.91 5.71
CA LEU A 327 -0.38 -7.00 6.42
C LEU A 327 -1.00 -8.39 6.21
N ALA A 328 -0.96 -8.93 4.99
CA ALA A 328 -1.45 -10.28 4.71
C ALA A 328 -0.68 -11.35 5.51
N ARG A 329 0.62 -11.22 5.66
CA ARG A 329 1.46 -12.10 6.49
C ARG A 329 1.07 -12.01 7.97
N THR A 330 0.91 -10.80 8.50
CA THR A 330 0.45 -10.58 9.88
C THR A 330 -0.91 -11.23 10.12
N VAL A 331 -1.83 -11.10 9.16
CA VAL A 331 -3.14 -11.74 9.20
C VAL A 331 -3.01 -13.27 9.12
N ALA A 332 -2.13 -13.79 8.26
CA ALA A 332 -1.89 -15.22 8.12
C ALA A 332 -1.42 -15.86 9.44
N TRP A 333 -0.51 -15.22 10.17
CA TRP A 333 -0.06 -15.71 11.50
C TRP A 333 -1.19 -15.82 12.53
N SER A 334 -2.28 -15.10 12.34
CA SER A 334 -3.46 -15.22 13.21
C SER A 334 -4.37 -16.38 12.87
N LEU A 335 -4.14 -17.05 11.73
CA LEU A 335 -4.94 -18.20 11.32
C LEU A 335 -4.42 -19.51 11.92
N PRO A 336 -5.31 -20.47 12.25
CA PRO A 336 -4.91 -21.75 12.83
C PRO A 336 -3.93 -22.52 11.93
N GLY A 337 -2.82 -22.94 12.52
CA GLY A 337 -1.82 -23.80 11.86
C GLY A 337 -0.79 -23.07 10.99
N VAL A 338 -0.87 -21.75 10.84
CA VAL A 338 0.20 -20.94 10.25
C VAL A 338 1.21 -20.57 11.33
N GLN A 339 2.48 -20.87 11.10
CA GLN A 339 3.56 -20.60 12.07
C GLN A 339 4.20 -19.26 11.75
N SER A 340 4.44 -18.45 12.78
CA SER A 340 5.29 -17.26 12.66
C SER A 340 6.77 -17.67 12.59
N ALA A 341 7.60 -16.84 11.96
CA ALA A 341 9.06 -17.07 11.98
C ALA A 341 9.64 -17.10 13.41
N ALA A 342 8.99 -16.43 14.37
CA ALA A 342 9.35 -16.44 15.77
C ALA A 342 9.10 -17.81 16.44
N ASP A 343 8.08 -18.54 16.01
CA ASP A 343 7.74 -19.88 16.54
C ASP A 343 8.68 -20.97 16.00
N SER A 344 9.41 -20.72 14.92
CA SER A 344 10.37 -21.66 14.32
C SER A 344 11.79 -21.57 14.94
N ALA A 345 12.09 -20.49 15.66
CA ALA A 345 13.27 -20.40 16.50
C ALA A 345 12.93 -21.04 17.86
N GLY A 346 13.08 -22.37 17.96
CA GLY A 346 12.98 -23.10 19.22
C GLY A 346 13.93 -22.48 20.27
N PRO A 347 13.71 -22.74 21.58
CA PRO A 347 14.58 -22.20 22.62
C PRO A 347 16.01 -22.61 22.28
N ALA A 348 16.88 -21.60 22.18
CA ALA A 348 18.31 -21.83 22.10
C ALA A 348 18.69 -22.67 23.34
N ASP A 349 19.05 -23.95 23.11
CA ASP A 349 19.53 -24.81 24.16
C ASP A 349 20.72 -24.11 24.85
N GLY A 350 20.50 -23.79 26.15
CA GLY A 350 21.44 -23.11 27.03
C GLY A 350 22.62 -23.96 27.44
#